data_ef0e366c7c4669dffa8b3325c84c97ce
#
_entry.id   ef0e366c7c4669dffa8b3325c84c97ce
#
_cell.length_a   1.000
_cell.length_b   1.000
_cell.length_c   1.000
_cell.angle_alpha   90.00
_cell.angle_beta   90.00
_cell.angle_gamma   90.00
#
_symmetry.space_group_name_H-M   'P 1'
#
loop_
_entity.id
_entity.type
_entity.pdbx_description
1 polymer ?
#
loop_
_entity_poly.entity_id
_entity_poly.type
_entity_poly.pdbx_seq_one_letter_code
_entity_poly.pdbx_strand_id
1 'polypeptide(L)'
;MTEALGRSFASLSIPNFRRYFTGQLVSLSGNWMQMIAEMWLVLSLTGSGVAVGATTALQFLPMLVFGAWGGLIADRVPKRRLLLLTQTLHMIAPLTMLALALQGVLAPWMLFSLVFMRGCVNSVDYPTRQAFVMEMVGSERVVNAVSLNSVLVHGARVIGPAFAGVLIATVGVEPCFALNAASFAFMIWVLAGMDTELLRPAEMATREPGAVRAGLRYVRRTPELWIPLGLMAIVGTLGYNFQAVLPLLADFTFHGGPSTYAALVASMGVGAIIGALINGARSTVTPMLLVGAAIVFGILSLVAAGAPTLALEIVALAPLGAATVTLAASVNSSLQLASEPSMRGRVMALYSIVFLGSTPIGGPLSGWLSQAVDPRAALVMAGIAAIVGGLLARIAFDRVAQIPPDAKLEPA
;
A
#
# COMPACT_ATOMS: atom_id res chain seq x y z
N MET A 1 19.05 -0.77 27.19
CA MET A 1 19.03 -0.94 25.72
C MET A 1 18.69 -2.37 25.32
N THR A 2 19.27 -3.38 25.95
CA THR A 2 19.02 -4.82 25.70
C THR A 2 17.59 -5.27 26.02
N GLU A 3 16.96 -4.81 27.11
CA GLU A 3 15.57 -5.13 27.45
C GLU A 3 14.54 -4.49 26.52
N ALA A 4 14.78 -3.25 26.09
CA ALA A 4 13.90 -2.58 25.13
C ALA A 4 13.93 -3.27 23.75
N LEU A 5 15.12 -3.69 23.28
CA LEU A 5 15.29 -4.51 22.09
C LEU A 5 14.60 -5.87 22.23
N GLY A 6 14.73 -6.54 23.38
CA GLY A 6 14.04 -7.81 23.64
C GLY A 6 12.52 -7.70 23.58
N ARG A 7 11.95 -6.60 24.09
CA ARG A 7 10.51 -6.30 24.01
C ARG A 7 10.06 -6.01 22.56
N SER A 8 10.88 -5.30 21.77
CA SER A 8 10.58 -5.00 20.37
C SER A 8 10.50 -6.24 19.47
N PHE A 9 11.19 -7.31 19.81
CA PHE A 9 11.21 -8.57 19.05
C PHE A 9 10.48 -9.72 19.77
N ALA A 10 9.68 -9.42 20.78
CA ALA A 10 9.02 -10.42 21.63
C ALA A 10 8.14 -11.42 20.84
N SER A 11 7.47 -10.99 19.78
CA SER A 11 6.65 -11.89 18.96
C SER A 11 7.46 -12.90 18.15
N LEU A 12 8.74 -12.64 17.86
CA LEU A 12 9.63 -13.61 17.18
C LEU A 12 10.02 -14.80 18.05
N SER A 13 9.76 -14.75 19.37
CA SER A 13 9.90 -15.92 20.24
C SER A 13 8.87 -17.02 19.94
N ILE A 14 7.77 -16.69 19.27
CA ILE A 14 6.74 -17.65 18.86
C ILE A 14 7.21 -18.36 17.58
N PRO A 15 7.39 -19.71 17.60
CA PRO A 15 7.99 -20.43 16.48
C PRO A 15 7.24 -20.23 15.15
N ASN A 16 5.89 -20.31 15.17
CA ASN A 16 5.06 -20.11 13.98
C ASN A 16 5.19 -18.69 13.44
N PHE A 17 5.17 -17.68 14.31
CA PHE A 17 5.30 -16.28 13.87
C PHE A 17 6.69 -15.99 13.30
N ARG A 18 7.75 -16.52 13.91
CA ARG A 18 9.12 -16.36 13.39
C ARG A 18 9.27 -16.97 11.99
N ARG A 19 8.77 -18.19 11.78
CA ARG A 19 8.75 -18.84 10.46
C ARG A 19 7.96 -18.02 9.44
N TYR A 20 6.77 -17.56 9.83
CA TYR A 20 5.92 -16.71 9.01
C TYR A 20 6.61 -15.40 8.65
N PHE A 21 7.24 -14.74 9.61
CA PHE A 21 7.93 -13.47 9.42
C PHE A 21 9.07 -13.59 8.39
N THR A 22 9.89 -14.64 8.46
CA THR A 22 10.95 -14.90 7.47
C THR A 22 10.38 -15.21 6.09
N GLY A 23 9.33 -16.04 6.01
CA GLY A 23 8.63 -16.32 4.77
C GLY A 23 8.05 -15.06 4.13
N GLN A 24 7.42 -14.21 4.95
CA GLN A 24 6.85 -12.94 4.51
C GLN A 24 7.90 -11.94 4.02
N LEU A 25 9.07 -11.86 4.68
CA LEU A 25 10.14 -10.99 4.24
C LEU A 25 10.58 -11.34 2.81
N VAL A 26 10.81 -12.62 2.55
CA VAL A 26 11.20 -13.11 1.22
C VAL A 26 10.07 -12.89 0.20
N SER A 27 8.83 -13.29 0.54
CA SER A 27 7.69 -13.20 -0.36
C SER A 27 7.32 -11.75 -0.69
N LEU A 28 7.32 -10.83 0.29
CA LEU A 28 7.04 -9.42 0.02
C LEU A 28 8.14 -8.73 -0.78
N SER A 29 9.42 -9.06 -0.51
CA SER A 29 10.54 -8.56 -1.32
C SER A 29 10.43 -9.03 -2.77
N GLY A 30 10.08 -10.31 -2.98
CA GLY A 30 9.79 -10.86 -4.31
C GLY A 30 8.61 -10.16 -5.00
N ASN A 31 7.54 -9.87 -4.28
CA ASN A 31 6.39 -9.14 -4.81
C ASN A 31 6.73 -7.72 -5.27
N TRP A 32 7.52 -6.98 -4.47
CA TRP A 32 7.98 -5.64 -4.85
C TRP A 32 8.93 -5.69 -6.05
N MET A 33 9.82 -6.69 -6.09
CA MET A 33 10.70 -6.93 -7.23
C MET A 33 9.91 -7.21 -8.50
N GLN A 34 8.93 -8.12 -8.46
CA GLN A 34 8.06 -8.43 -9.60
C GLN A 34 7.26 -7.21 -10.05
N MET A 35 6.74 -6.40 -9.13
CA MET A 35 5.99 -5.20 -9.46
C MET A 35 6.84 -4.21 -10.28
N ILE A 36 8.11 -4.02 -9.93
CA ILE A 36 9.04 -3.22 -10.72
C ILE A 36 9.20 -3.80 -12.13
N ALA A 37 9.43 -5.13 -12.21
CA ALA A 37 9.58 -5.81 -13.49
C ALA A 37 8.32 -5.71 -14.37
N GLU A 38 7.12 -5.85 -13.78
CA GLU A 38 5.84 -5.72 -14.48
C GLU A 38 5.63 -4.31 -15.04
N MET A 39 5.82 -3.28 -14.22
CA MET A 39 5.62 -1.89 -14.65
C MET A 39 6.62 -1.51 -15.76
N TRP A 40 7.88 -1.93 -15.60
CA TRP A 40 8.89 -1.73 -16.63
C TRP A 40 8.57 -2.48 -17.92
N LEU A 41 8.14 -3.74 -17.81
CA LEU A 41 7.80 -4.58 -18.95
C LEU A 41 6.59 -4.04 -19.73
N VAL A 42 5.53 -3.57 -19.02
CA VAL A 42 4.41 -2.90 -19.68
C VAL A 42 4.89 -1.68 -20.46
N LEU A 43 5.73 -0.85 -19.83
CA LEU A 43 6.27 0.36 -20.47
C LEU A 43 7.10 0.00 -21.70
N SER A 44 8.01 -0.97 -21.60
CA SER A 44 8.88 -1.40 -22.71
C SER A 44 8.11 -2.04 -23.88
N LEU A 45 7.02 -2.77 -23.59
CA LEU A 45 6.19 -3.41 -24.63
C LEU A 45 5.23 -2.45 -25.30
N THR A 46 4.81 -1.37 -24.63
CA THR A 46 3.73 -0.50 -25.14
C THR A 46 4.19 0.92 -25.44
N GLY A 47 5.29 1.39 -24.84
CA GLY A 47 5.68 2.79 -24.86
C GLY A 47 4.63 3.76 -24.31
N SER A 48 3.64 3.24 -23.51
CA SER A 48 2.45 3.99 -23.16
C SER A 48 2.29 4.19 -21.65
N GLY A 49 2.23 5.45 -21.23
CA GLY A 49 1.90 5.82 -19.85
C GLY A 49 0.47 5.43 -19.47
N VAL A 50 -0.47 5.47 -20.44
CA VAL A 50 -1.84 4.99 -20.21
C VAL A 50 -1.86 3.50 -19.88
N ALA A 51 -1.03 2.69 -20.56
CA ALA A 51 -0.92 1.25 -20.28
C ALA A 51 -0.35 0.98 -18.88
N VAL A 52 0.67 1.74 -18.45
CA VAL A 52 1.22 1.66 -17.09
C VAL A 52 0.16 2.04 -16.04
N GLY A 53 -0.58 3.13 -16.28
CA GLY A 53 -1.69 3.54 -15.41
C GLY A 53 -2.81 2.50 -15.35
N ALA A 54 -3.17 1.91 -16.50
CA ALA A 54 -4.16 0.83 -16.57
C ALA A 54 -3.71 -0.42 -15.81
N THR A 55 -2.43 -0.78 -15.87
CA THR A 55 -1.85 -1.90 -15.09
C THR A 55 -2.03 -1.66 -13.60
N THR A 56 -1.75 -0.43 -13.15
CA THR A 56 -1.97 -0.04 -11.75
C THR A 56 -3.44 -0.15 -11.37
N ALA A 57 -4.35 0.29 -12.24
CA ALA A 57 -5.78 0.15 -12.01
C ALA A 57 -6.21 -1.32 -11.91
N LEU A 58 -5.79 -2.16 -12.84
CA LEU A 58 -6.10 -3.60 -12.86
C LEU A 58 -5.60 -4.34 -11.63
N GLN A 59 -4.50 -3.91 -11.05
CA GLN A 59 -3.97 -4.48 -9.80
C GLN A 59 -4.88 -4.22 -8.59
N PHE A 60 -5.48 -3.03 -8.49
CA PHE A 60 -6.24 -2.61 -7.31
C PHE A 60 -7.76 -2.66 -7.49
N LEU A 61 -8.25 -2.62 -8.73
CA LEU A 61 -9.68 -2.70 -9.03
C LEU A 61 -10.37 -3.94 -8.44
N PRO A 62 -9.80 -5.16 -8.52
CA PRO A 62 -10.42 -6.33 -7.90
C PRO A 62 -10.58 -6.19 -6.39
N MET A 63 -9.63 -5.55 -5.71
CA MET A 63 -9.72 -5.33 -4.27
C MET A 63 -10.85 -4.37 -3.91
N LEU A 64 -11.10 -3.34 -4.74
CA LEU A 64 -12.22 -2.43 -4.59
C LEU A 64 -13.56 -3.15 -4.79
N VAL A 65 -13.66 -3.99 -5.83
CA VAL A 65 -14.90 -4.68 -6.20
C VAL A 65 -15.16 -5.89 -5.30
N PHE A 66 -14.16 -6.73 -5.08
CA PHE A 66 -14.28 -8.02 -4.42
C PHE A 66 -13.77 -8.05 -2.97
N GLY A 67 -13.17 -6.98 -2.44
CA GLY A 67 -12.57 -6.95 -1.11
C GLY A 67 -13.54 -7.28 0.03
N ALA A 68 -14.83 -6.88 -0.11
CA ALA A 68 -15.86 -7.23 0.87
C ALA A 68 -16.15 -8.75 0.91
N TRP A 69 -16.21 -9.40 -0.26
CA TRP A 69 -16.34 -10.86 -0.37
C TRP A 69 -15.07 -11.57 0.08
N GLY A 70 -13.90 -11.03 -0.25
CA GLY A 70 -12.62 -11.56 0.21
C GLY A 70 -12.52 -11.63 1.73
N GLY A 71 -12.94 -10.56 2.42
CA GLY A 71 -13.05 -10.55 3.88
C GLY A 71 -14.03 -11.60 4.41
N LEU A 72 -15.19 -11.76 3.74
CA LEU A 72 -16.17 -12.79 4.14
C LEU A 72 -15.62 -14.22 3.99
N ILE A 73 -14.88 -14.49 2.92
CA ILE A 73 -14.22 -15.79 2.71
C ILE A 73 -13.14 -16.00 3.79
N ALA A 74 -12.35 -14.97 4.06
CA ALA A 74 -11.32 -14.99 5.09
C ALA A 74 -11.90 -15.31 6.48
N ASP A 75 -13.10 -14.83 6.81
CA ASP A 75 -13.76 -15.10 8.09
C ASP A 75 -14.27 -16.55 8.21
N ARG A 76 -14.65 -17.19 7.10
CA ARG A 76 -15.30 -18.51 7.08
C ARG A 76 -14.36 -19.71 6.89
N VAL A 77 -13.17 -19.49 6.37
CA VAL A 77 -12.23 -20.56 6.02
C VAL A 77 -11.04 -20.53 6.98
N PRO A 78 -10.49 -21.71 7.40
CA PRO A 78 -9.24 -21.73 8.17
C PRO A 78 -8.12 -20.96 7.46
N LYS A 79 -7.59 -19.90 8.11
CA LYS A 79 -6.68 -18.92 7.48
C LYS A 79 -5.45 -19.55 6.88
N ARG A 80 -4.84 -20.55 7.57
CA ARG A 80 -3.68 -21.27 7.04
C ARG A 80 -3.99 -21.97 5.71
N ARG A 81 -5.15 -22.65 5.59
CA ARG A 81 -5.54 -23.33 4.33
C ARG A 81 -5.80 -22.33 3.23
N LEU A 82 -6.46 -21.23 3.56
CA LEU A 82 -6.76 -20.15 2.62
C LEU A 82 -5.47 -19.49 2.13
N LEU A 83 -4.50 -19.24 3.03
CA LEU A 83 -3.19 -18.72 2.63
C LEU A 83 -2.41 -19.69 1.75
N LEU A 84 -2.44 -20.98 2.02
CA LEU A 84 -1.82 -21.98 1.12
C LEU A 84 -2.41 -21.90 -0.29
N LEU A 85 -3.73 -21.79 -0.41
CA LEU A 85 -4.41 -21.64 -1.70
C LEU A 85 -4.02 -20.32 -2.38
N THR A 86 -4.09 -19.19 -1.65
CA THR A 86 -3.77 -17.88 -2.25
C THR A 86 -2.31 -17.76 -2.66
N GLN A 87 -1.36 -18.33 -1.90
CA GLN A 87 0.05 -18.37 -2.28
C GLN A 87 0.29 -19.24 -3.54
N THR A 88 -0.42 -20.36 -3.66
CA THR A 88 -0.35 -21.20 -4.86
C THR A 88 -0.89 -20.45 -6.08
N LEU A 89 -2.03 -19.76 -5.94
CA LEU A 89 -2.58 -18.95 -7.01
C LEU A 89 -1.67 -17.76 -7.37
N HIS A 90 -1.06 -17.11 -6.37
CA HIS A 90 -0.08 -16.04 -6.60
C HIS A 90 1.16 -16.51 -7.35
N MET A 91 1.59 -17.76 -7.16
CA MET A 91 2.75 -18.35 -7.85
C MET A 91 2.48 -18.58 -9.34
N ILE A 92 1.22 -18.79 -9.76
CA ILE A 92 0.86 -19.01 -11.16
C ILE A 92 1.24 -17.81 -12.03
N ALA A 93 0.98 -16.58 -11.59
CA ALA A 93 1.24 -15.40 -12.40
C ALA A 93 2.73 -15.24 -12.77
N PRO A 94 3.70 -15.23 -11.84
CA PRO A 94 5.10 -15.12 -12.19
C PRO A 94 5.62 -16.31 -12.98
N LEU A 95 5.14 -17.53 -12.73
CA LEU A 95 5.53 -18.70 -13.55
C LEU A 95 5.03 -18.57 -14.99
N THR A 96 3.79 -18.10 -15.18
CA THR A 96 3.24 -17.87 -16.52
C THR A 96 3.98 -16.71 -17.22
N MET A 97 4.25 -15.60 -16.51
CA MET A 97 5.02 -14.50 -17.06
C MET A 97 6.44 -14.93 -17.48
N LEU A 98 7.10 -15.72 -16.63
CA LEU A 98 8.42 -16.27 -16.93
C LEU A 98 8.38 -17.15 -18.19
N ALA A 99 7.43 -18.09 -18.26
CA ALA A 99 7.31 -18.99 -19.40
C ALA A 99 7.05 -18.23 -20.71
N LEU A 100 6.15 -17.23 -20.68
CA LEU A 100 5.82 -16.43 -21.86
C LEU A 100 6.98 -15.48 -22.25
N ALA A 101 7.70 -14.92 -21.29
CA ALA A 101 8.86 -14.07 -21.53
C ALA A 101 10.02 -14.87 -22.17
N LEU A 102 10.33 -16.05 -21.64
CA LEU A 102 11.38 -16.94 -22.20
C LEU A 102 11.06 -17.40 -23.63
N GLN A 103 9.78 -17.53 -23.98
CA GLN A 103 9.34 -17.88 -25.33
C GLN A 103 9.27 -16.65 -26.27
N GLY A 104 9.42 -15.43 -25.75
CA GLY A 104 9.32 -14.20 -26.53
C GLY A 104 7.90 -13.90 -27.05
N VAL A 105 6.86 -14.53 -26.48
CA VAL A 105 5.46 -14.37 -26.93
C VAL A 105 4.60 -13.55 -25.97
N LEU A 106 5.21 -12.95 -24.94
CA LEU A 106 4.48 -12.18 -23.94
C LEU A 106 3.89 -10.90 -24.54
N ALA A 107 2.57 -10.83 -24.64
CA ALA A 107 1.83 -9.69 -25.14
C ALA A 107 1.25 -8.84 -23.98
N PRO A 108 1.02 -7.51 -24.18
CA PRO A 108 0.50 -6.64 -23.14
C PRO A 108 -0.81 -7.10 -22.51
N TRP A 109 -1.75 -7.62 -23.31
CA TRP A 109 -3.04 -8.11 -22.82
C TRP A 109 -2.89 -9.33 -21.88
N MET A 110 -1.89 -10.20 -22.12
CA MET A 110 -1.59 -11.34 -21.23
C MET A 110 -1.12 -10.83 -19.87
N LEU A 111 -0.25 -9.83 -19.89
CA LEU A 111 0.26 -9.19 -18.67
C LEU A 111 -0.86 -8.51 -17.88
N PHE A 112 -1.76 -7.77 -18.54
CA PHE A 112 -2.93 -7.17 -17.92
C PHE A 112 -3.84 -8.22 -17.27
N SER A 113 -4.06 -9.35 -17.93
CA SER A 113 -4.88 -10.46 -17.42
C SER A 113 -4.26 -11.09 -16.17
N LEU A 114 -2.95 -11.30 -16.16
CA LEU A 114 -2.22 -11.88 -15.03
C LEU A 114 -2.15 -10.92 -13.83
N VAL A 115 -1.98 -9.62 -14.08
CA VAL A 115 -2.04 -8.58 -13.04
C VAL A 115 -3.44 -8.50 -12.42
N PHE A 116 -4.49 -8.54 -13.25
CA PHE A 116 -5.88 -8.55 -12.77
C PHE A 116 -6.19 -9.81 -11.94
N MET A 117 -5.76 -10.98 -12.40
CA MET A 117 -5.89 -12.24 -11.64
C MET A 117 -5.20 -12.14 -10.27
N ARG A 118 -3.98 -11.59 -10.21
CA ARG A 118 -3.27 -11.32 -8.96
C ARG A 118 -4.07 -10.38 -8.05
N GLY A 119 -4.67 -9.35 -8.62
CA GLY A 119 -5.56 -8.42 -7.90
C GLY A 119 -6.76 -9.15 -7.28
N CYS A 120 -7.38 -10.09 -8.00
CA CYS A 120 -8.47 -10.93 -7.48
C CYS A 120 -8.00 -11.80 -6.30
N VAL A 121 -6.84 -12.43 -6.41
CA VAL A 121 -6.27 -13.23 -5.31
C VAL A 121 -5.95 -12.35 -4.11
N ASN A 122 -5.38 -11.15 -4.32
CA ASN A 122 -5.08 -10.19 -3.27
C ASN A 122 -6.31 -9.74 -2.48
N SER A 123 -7.49 -9.69 -3.10
CA SER A 123 -8.74 -9.32 -2.41
C SER A 123 -9.10 -10.28 -1.27
N VAL A 124 -8.64 -11.53 -1.35
CA VAL A 124 -8.82 -12.58 -0.33
C VAL A 124 -7.56 -12.70 0.55
N ASP A 125 -6.38 -12.66 -0.05
CA ASP A 125 -5.10 -12.86 0.63
C ASP A 125 -4.84 -11.80 1.70
N TYR A 126 -5.07 -10.53 1.38
CA TYR A 126 -4.77 -9.41 2.28
C TYR A 126 -5.53 -9.47 3.62
N PRO A 127 -6.87 -9.59 3.66
CA PRO A 127 -7.59 -9.74 4.93
C PRO A 127 -7.23 -11.04 5.66
N THR A 128 -6.96 -12.13 4.93
CA THR A 128 -6.57 -13.41 5.52
C THR A 128 -5.24 -13.30 6.26
N ARG A 129 -4.24 -12.62 5.68
CA ARG A 129 -2.93 -12.39 6.33
C ARG A 129 -3.06 -11.60 7.61
N GLN A 130 -3.87 -10.54 7.62
CA GLN A 130 -4.07 -9.72 8.81
C GLN A 130 -4.70 -10.53 9.96
N ALA A 131 -5.73 -11.31 9.65
CA ALA A 131 -6.36 -12.17 10.63
C ALA A 131 -5.43 -13.30 11.11
N PHE A 132 -4.62 -13.87 10.23
CA PHE A 132 -3.71 -14.96 10.57
C PHE A 132 -2.59 -14.55 11.53
N VAL A 133 -2.09 -13.30 11.44
CA VAL A 133 -1.13 -12.77 12.42
C VAL A 133 -1.71 -12.87 13.84
N MET A 134 -2.96 -12.50 14.03
CA MET A 134 -3.62 -12.59 15.34
C MET A 134 -3.76 -14.03 15.82
N GLU A 135 -4.08 -14.99 14.93
CA GLU A 135 -4.15 -16.41 15.27
C GLU A 135 -2.81 -17.00 15.73
N MET A 136 -1.69 -16.46 15.20
CA MET A 136 -0.34 -16.93 15.60
C MET A 136 0.12 -16.38 16.94
N VAL A 137 -0.14 -15.08 17.23
CA VAL A 137 0.49 -14.40 18.37
C VAL A 137 -0.47 -14.16 19.55
N GLY A 138 -1.79 -14.24 19.32
CA GLY A 138 -2.82 -13.90 20.29
C GLY A 138 -2.94 -12.39 20.54
N SER A 139 -3.96 -12.00 21.32
CA SER A 139 -4.27 -10.58 21.62
C SER A 139 -3.16 -9.86 22.39
N GLU A 140 -2.41 -10.57 23.23
CA GLU A 140 -1.39 -10.00 24.12
C GLU A 140 -0.17 -9.46 23.34
N ARG A 141 0.18 -10.07 22.20
CA ARG A 141 1.36 -9.74 21.40
C ARG A 141 1.05 -9.14 20.03
N VAL A 142 -0.24 -8.93 19.72
CA VAL A 142 -0.67 -8.44 18.41
C VAL A 142 -0.05 -7.07 18.06
N VAL A 143 0.06 -6.15 19.02
CA VAL A 143 0.65 -4.83 18.81
C VAL A 143 2.12 -4.95 18.36
N ASN A 144 2.89 -5.82 19.03
CA ASN A 144 4.28 -6.08 18.68
C ASN A 144 4.41 -6.74 17.30
N ALA A 145 3.56 -7.74 17.01
CA ALA A 145 3.56 -8.43 15.72
C ALA A 145 3.19 -7.49 14.57
N VAL A 146 2.21 -6.60 14.75
CA VAL A 146 1.83 -5.58 13.76
C VAL A 146 2.96 -4.58 13.52
N SER A 147 3.65 -4.16 14.59
CA SER A 147 4.82 -3.27 14.46
C SER A 147 5.93 -3.93 13.66
N LEU A 148 6.26 -5.19 13.94
CA LEU A 148 7.25 -5.97 13.19
C LEU A 148 6.81 -6.15 11.72
N ASN A 149 5.54 -6.43 11.48
CA ASN A 149 5.01 -6.53 10.12
C ASN A 149 5.12 -5.21 9.34
N SER A 150 4.96 -4.08 10.01
CA SER A 150 5.18 -2.76 9.39
C SER A 150 6.64 -2.57 8.96
N VAL A 151 7.60 -2.92 9.81
CA VAL A 151 9.04 -2.90 9.48
C VAL A 151 9.31 -3.79 8.26
N LEU A 152 8.72 -4.98 8.24
CA LEU A 152 8.86 -5.94 7.15
C LEU A 152 8.31 -5.39 5.82
N VAL A 153 7.11 -4.81 5.82
CA VAL A 153 6.49 -4.22 4.63
C VAL A 153 7.33 -3.08 4.06
N HIS A 154 7.81 -2.19 4.93
CA HIS A 154 8.65 -1.06 4.48
C HIS A 154 10.05 -1.52 4.06
N GLY A 155 10.64 -2.50 4.74
CA GLY A 155 11.92 -3.09 4.35
C GLY A 155 11.85 -3.77 2.98
N ALA A 156 10.80 -4.55 2.72
CA ALA A 156 10.58 -5.19 1.43
C ALA A 156 10.42 -4.18 0.29
N ARG A 157 9.82 -3.01 0.57
CA ARG A 157 9.68 -1.90 -0.41
C ARG A 157 11.02 -1.29 -0.84
N VAL A 158 12.08 -1.47 -0.09
CA VAL A 158 13.45 -1.05 -0.47
C VAL A 158 14.22 -2.21 -1.09
N ILE A 159 14.16 -3.37 -0.43
CA ILE A 159 14.92 -4.57 -0.84
C ILE A 159 14.46 -5.05 -2.22
N GLY A 160 13.16 -5.18 -2.45
CA GLY A 160 12.60 -5.66 -3.72
C GLY A 160 13.05 -4.85 -4.93
N PRO A 161 12.81 -3.51 -4.96
CA PRO A 161 13.25 -2.65 -6.05
C PRO A 161 14.75 -2.64 -6.26
N ALA A 162 15.56 -2.66 -5.19
CA ALA A 162 17.02 -2.70 -5.31
C ALA A 162 17.49 -3.97 -6.06
N PHE A 163 16.94 -5.13 -5.72
CA PHE A 163 17.22 -6.37 -6.45
C PHE A 163 16.68 -6.33 -7.88
N ALA A 164 15.47 -5.81 -8.09
CA ALA A 164 14.87 -5.67 -9.42
C ALA A 164 15.77 -4.83 -10.33
N GLY A 165 16.22 -3.65 -9.85
CA GLY A 165 17.05 -2.75 -10.64
C GLY A 165 18.35 -3.40 -11.13
N VAL A 166 19.04 -4.14 -10.26
CA VAL A 166 20.26 -4.85 -10.61
C VAL A 166 19.94 -5.99 -11.61
N LEU A 167 18.97 -6.83 -11.32
CA LEU A 167 18.64 -7.99 -12.16
C LEU A 167 18.17 -7.56 -13.54
N ILE A 168 17.24 -6.61 -13.63
CA ILE A 168 16.70 -6.19 -14.92
C ILE A 168 17.77 -5.49 -15.76
N ALA A 169 18.67 -4.71 -15.15
CA ALA A 169 19.75 -4.04 -15.86
C ALA A 169 20.85 -4.99 -16.36
N THR A 170 21.05 -6.14 -15.70
CA THR A 170 22.16 -7.05 -16.01
C THR A 170 21.73 -8.30 -16.78
N VAL A 171 20.56 -8.86 -16.48
CA VAL A 171 20.11 -10.16 -16.98
C VAL A 171 18.73 -10.12 -17.65
N GLY A 172 17.90 -9.09 -17.34
CA GLY A 172 16.53 -8.98 -17.84
C GLY A 172 15.47 -9.13 -16.75
N VAL A 173 14.19 -9.14 -17.17
CA VAL A 173 13.05 -9.21 -16.25
C VAL A 173 12.74 -10.63 -15.76
N GLU A 174 13.17 -11.65 -16.49
CA GLU A 174 12.86 -13.06 -16.27
C GLU A 174 13.30 -13.56 -14.89
N PRO A 175 14.51 -13.21 -14.38
CA PRO A 175 14.93 -13.61 -13.04
C PRO A 175 14.03 -13.05 -11.94
N CYS A 176 13.41 -11.88 -12.14
CA CYS A 176 12.49 -11.29 -11.17
C CYS A 176 11.24 -12.18 -11.02
N PHE A 177 10.72 -12.70 -12.12
CA PHE A 177 9.58 -13.62 -12.09
C PHE A 177 9.95 -14.97 -11.48
N ALA A 178 11.11 -15.53 -11.86
CA ALA A 178 11.61 -16.79 -11.32
C ALA A 178 11.81 -16.73 -9.79
N LEU A 179 12.48 -15.70 -9.31
CA LEU A 179 12.74 -15.51 -7.88
C LEU A 179 11.47 -15.24 -7.10
N ASN A 180 10.49 -14.50 -7.66
CA ASN A 180 9.22 -14.32 -6.98
C ASN A 180 8.39 -15.60 -6.94
N ALA A 181 8.38 -16.41 -8.00
CA ALA A 181 7.76 -17.73 -7.96
C ALA A 181 8.39 -18.61 -6.88
N ALA A 182 9.72 -18.62 -6.79
CA ALA A 182 10.46 -19.34 -5.73
C ALA A 182 10.11 -18.79 -4.34
N SER A 183 9.91 -17.47 -4.18
CA SER A 183 9.50 -16.85 -2.91
C SER A 183 8.12 -17.32 -2.45
N PHE A 184 7.17 -17.49 -3.38
CA PHE A 184 5.87 -18.09 -3.08
C PHE A 184 5.99 -19.56 -2.70
N ALA A 185 6.80 -20.34 -3.42
CA ALA A 185 7.08 -21.74 -3.05
C ALA A 185 7.67 -21.84 -1.64
N PHE A 186 8.61 -20.96 -1.31
CA PHE A 186 9.17 -20.88 0.05
C PHE A 186 8.09 -20.52 1.10
N MET A 187 7.21 -19.57 0.80
CA MET A 187 6.11 -19.22 1.70
C MET A 187 5.11 -20.38 1.88
N ILE A 188 4.80 -21.12 0.82
CA ILE A 188 3.97 -22.34 0.87
C ILE A 188 4.64 -23.37 1.77
N TRP A 189 5.95 -23.60 1.62
CA TRP A 189 6.70 -24.52 2.47
C TRP A 189 6.67 -24.07 3.95
N VAL A 190 6.85 -22.80 4.25
CA VAL A 190 6.75 -22.23 5.59
C VAL A 190 5.36 -22.48 6.18
N LEU A 191 4.28 -22.17 5.44
CA LEU A 191 2.91 -22.37 5.89
C LEU A 191 2.57 -23.86 6.10
N ALA A 192 3.08 -24.74 5.23
CA ALA A 192 2.88 -26.18 5.34
C ALA A 192 3.56 -26.77 6.58
N GLY A 193 4.75 -26.25 6.93
CA GLY A 193 5.53 -26.70 8.09
C GLY A 193 5.14 -26.06 9.44
N MET A 194 4.06 -25.28 9.49
CA MET A 194 3.59 -24.69 10.76
C MET A 194 2.89 -25.71 11.65
N ASP A 195 3.13 -25.61 12.94
CA ASP A 195 2.43 -26.35 13.95
C ASP A 195 1.01 -25.81 14.12
N THR A 196 0.02 -26.61 13.76
CA THR A 196 -1.38 -26.22 13.80
C THR A 196 -1.98 -26.22 15.21
N GLU A 197 -1.38 -26.93 16.16
CA GLU A 197 -1.86 -26.98 17.56
C GLU A 197 -1.55 -25.67 18.30
N LEU A 198 -0.52 -24.94 17.85
CA LEU A 198 -0.14 -23.65 18.40
C LEU A 198 -0.95 -22.46 17.83
N LEU A 199 -1.83 -22.71 16.86
CA LEU A 199 -2.69 -21.67 16.30
C LEU A 199 -3.91 -21.47 17.21
N ARG A 200 -4.29 -20.20 17.38
CA ARG A 200 -5.45 -19.78 18.18
C ARG A 200 -6.52 -19.23 17.25
N PRO A 201 -7.42 -20.08 16.70
CA PRO A 201 -8.46 -19.61 15.80
C PRO A 201 -9.33 -18.55 16.51
N ALA A 202 -9.50 -17.40 15.85
CA ALA A 202 -10.42 -16.38 16.35
C ALA A 202 -11.87 -16.82 16.15
N GLU A 203 -12.75 -16.49 17.10
CA GLU A 203 -14.19 -16.67 16.94
C GLU A 203 -14.69 -15.88 15.73
N MET A 204 -15.55 -16.51 14.95
CA MET A 204 -16.13 -15.90 13.75
C MET A 204 -16.96 -14.68 14.14
N ALA A 205 -16.53 -13.50 13.72
CA ALA A 205 -17.29 -12.28 13.93
C ALA A 205 -18.60 -12.30 13.13
N THR A 206 -19.72 -12.17 13.81
CA THR A 206 -21.04 -12.01 13.18
C THR A 206 -21.13 -10.61 12.55
N ARG A 207 -21.15 -10.54 11.22
CA ARG A 207 -21.36 -9.26 10.51
C ARG A 207 -22.86 -8.97 10.45
N GLU A 208 -23.26 -7.82 10.94
CA GLU A 208 -24.63 -7.30 10.79
C GLU A 208 -24.87 -6.79 9.36
N PRO A 209 -26.01 -7.14 8.73
CA PRO A 209 -26.41 -6.56 7.45
C PRO A 209 -26.50 -5.02 7.56
N GLY A 210 -26.01 -4.30 6.55
CA GLY A 210 -26.07 -2.83 6.55
C GLY A 210 -24.91 -2.11 7.24
N ALA A 211 -23.88 -2.83 7.72
CA ALA A 211 -22.72 -2.27 8.41
C ALA A 211 -22.03 -1.11 7.64
N VAL A 212 -21.91 -1.21 6.31
CA VAL A 212 -21.31 -0.16 5.46
C VAL A 212 -22.18 1.10 5.44
N ARG A 213 -23.52 0.95 5.32
CA ARG A 213 -24.45 2.10 5.35
C ARG A 213 -24.42 2.81 6.71
N ALA A 214 -24.37 2.04 7.80
CA ALA A 214 -24.28 2.60 9.15
C ALA A 214 -22.94 3.33 9.34
N GLY A 215 -21.83 2.76 8.87
CA GLY A 215 -20.53 3.42 8.86
C GLY A 215 -20.52 4.73 8.07
N LEU A 216 -21.09 4.74 6.87
CA LEU A 216 -21.17 5.94 6.03
C LEU A 216 -22.03 7.05 6.67
N ARG A 217 -23.15 6.67 7.28
CA ARG A 217 -24.00 7.62 8.01
C ARG A 217 -23.28 8.21 9.21
N TYR A 218 -22.58 7.37 9.99
CA TYR A 218 -21.79 7.80 11.13
C TYR A 218 -20.67 8.78 10.72
N VAL A 219 -19.90 8.43 9.69
CA VAL A 219 -18.84 9.30 9.15
C VAL A 219 -19.39 10.65 8.69
N ARG A 220 -20.52 10.66 7.95
CA ARG A 220 -21.13 11.91 7.45
C ARG A 220 -21.58 12.86 8.58
N ARG A 221 -21.92 12.31 9.75
CA ARG A 221 -22.38 13.10 10.91
C ARG A 221 -21.22 13.53 11.82
N THR A 222 -20.03 12.97 11.64
CA THR A 222 -18.86 13.22 12.49
C THR A 222 -17.77 13.94 11.69
N PRO A 223 -17.63 15.27 11.85
CA PRO A 223 -16.65 16.05 11.09
C PRO A 223 -15.22 15.55 11.24
N GLU A 224 -14.84 15.09 12.42
CA GLU A 224 -13.52 14.54 12.74
C GLU A 224 -13.20 13.28 11.94
N LEU A 225 -14.19 12.67 11.28
CA LEU A 225 -14.03 11.48 10.43
C LEU A 225 -14.10 11.81 8.94
N TRP A 226 -15.12 12.61 8.49
CA TRP A 226 -15.25 12.88 7.08
C TRP A 226 -14.17 13.82 6.52
N ILE A 227 -13.63 14.74 7.34
CA ILE A 227 -12.56 15.66 6.89
C ILE A 227 -11.27 14.88 6.55
N PRO A 228 -10.71 14.02 7.44
CA PRO A 228 -9.54 13.20 7.08
C PRO A 228 -9.81 12.22 5.93
N LEU A 229 -11.01 11.63 5.87
CA LEU A 229 -11.38 10.74 4.75
C LEU A 229 -11.47 11.49 3.43
N GLY A 230 -12.06 12.70 3.41
CA GLY A 230 -12.14 13.55 2.23
C GLY A 230 -10.75 13.99 1.75
N LEU A 231 -9.87 14.40 2.67
CA LEU A 231 -8.47 14.69 2.36
C LEU A 231 -7.78 13.47 1.74
N MET A 232 -7.97 12.28 2.32
CA MET A 232 -7.39 11.06 1.80
C MET A 232 -7.96 10.67 0.44
N ALA A 233 -9.24 10.92 0.18
CA ALA A 233 -9.84 10.70 -1.14
C ALA A 233 -9.18 11.58 -2.21
N ILE A 234 -8.97 12.85 -1.94
CA ILE A 234 -8.32 13.79 -2.86
C ILE A 234 -6.86 13.38 -3.11
N VAL A 235 -6.08 13.23 -2.03
CA VAL A 235 -4.64 12.93 -2.15
C VAL A 235 -4.41 11.50 -2.64
N GLY A 236 -5.22 10.54 -2.21
CA GLY A 236 -5.16 9.15 -2.68
C GLY A 236 -5.39 9.05 -4.19
N THR A 237 -6.42 9.75 -4.70
CA THR A 237 -6.75 9.72 -6.13
C THR A 237 -5.74 10.48 -6.98
N LEU A 238 -5.33 11.67 -6.57
CA LEU A 238 -4.51 12.57 -7.39
C LEU A 238 -3.02 12.53 -7.03
N GLY A 239 -2.65 12.03 -5.83
CA GLY A 239 -1.28 12.13 -5.33
C GLY A 239 -0.55 10.81 -5.13
N TYR A 240 -1.21 9.72 -4.73
CA TYR A 240 -0.53 8.47 -4.34
C TYR A 240 -0.32 7.48 -5.50
N ASN A 241 -0.10 7.97 -6.72
CA ASN A 241 0.03 7.15 -7.92
C ASN A 241 1.50 6.92 -8.35
N PHE A 242 2.43 6.90 -7.42
CA PHE A 242 3.87 6.76 -7.70
C PHE A 242 4.22 5.49 -8.48
N GLN A 243 3.45 4.41 -8.34
CA GLN A 243 3.65 3.17 -9.10
C GLN A 243 3.47 3.39 -10.62
N ALA A 244 2.57 4.31 -11.01
CA ALA A 244 2.38 4.68 -12.40
C ALA A 244 3.37 5.77 -12.86
N VAL A 245 3.69 6.72 -11.97
CA VAL A 245 4.49 7.91 -12.33
C VAL A 245 5.99 7.61 -12.41
N LEU A 246 6.55 6.87 -11.43
CA LEU A 246 8.01 6.69 -11.34
C LEU A 246 8.63 5.94 -12.54
N PRO A 247 8.03 4.87 -13.12
CA PRO A 247 8.59 4.25 -14.32
C PRO A 247 8.57 5.21 -15.52
N LEU A 248 7.51 6.03 -15.67
CA LEU A 248 7.41 7.03 -16.72
C LEU A 248 8.41 8.16 -16.51
N LEU A 249 8.63 8.59 -15.29
CA LEU A 249 9.63 9.59 -14.94
C LEU A 249 11.04 9.09 -15.27
N ALA A 250 11.34 7.82 -14.99
CA ALA A 250 12.61 7.20 -15.32
C ALA A 250 12.86 7.17 -16.84
N ASP A 251 11.87 6.78 -17.62
CA ASP A 251 12.00 6.58 -19.06
C ASP A 251 11.80 7.89 -19.85
N PHE A 252 10.66 8.57 -19.69
CA PHE A 252 10.29 9.74 -20.51
C PHE A 252 11.04 11.01 -20.12
N THR A 253 11.31 11.20 -18.81
CA THR A 253 11.94 12.45 -18.33
C THR A 253 13.46 12.33 -18.24
N PHE A 254 13.95 11.23 -17.65
CA PHE A 254 15.40 11.05 -17.44
C PHE A 254 16.06 10.16 -18.49
N HIS A 255 15.31 9.61 -19.44
CA HIS A 255 15.81 8.70 -20.50
C HIS A 255 16.66 7.57 -19.92
N GLY A 256 16.27 7.09 -18.72
CA GLY A 256 16.97 6.07 -17.96
C GLY A 256 16.32 4.71 -18.10
N GLY A 257 17.06 3.67 -17.70
CA GLY A 257 16.58 2.29 -17.74
C GLY A 257 15.88 1.82 -16.45
N PRO A 258 15.67 0.50 -16.33
CA PRO A 258 15.06 -0.13 -15.14
C PRO A 258 15.81 0.17 -13.85
N SER A 259 17.12 0.32 -13.89
CA SER A 259 17.94 0.72 -12.74
C SER A 259 17.60 2.11 -12.22
N THR A 260 17.32 3.05 -13.13
CA THR A 260 16.85 4.39 -12.79
C THR A 260 15.49 4.33 -12.08
N TYR A 261 14.54 3.57 -12.63
CA TYR A 261 13.23 3.36 -11.98
C TYR A 261 13.38 2.74 -10.59
N ALA A 262 14.21 1.70 -10.47
CA ALA A 262 14.47 1.05 -9.20
C ALA A 262 15.11 2.01 -8.16
N ALA A 263 16.04 2.87 -8.59
CA ALA A 263 16.67 3.86 -7.72
C ALA A 263 15.66 4.90 -7.21
N LEU A 264 14.74 5.39 -8.07
CA LEU A 264 13.66 6.30 -7.67
C LEU A 264 12.74 5.66 -6.62
N VAL A 265 12.30 4.41 -6.84
CA VAL A 265 11.45 3.68 -5.89
C VAL A 265 12.19 3.39 -4.59
N ALA A 266 13.46 2.98 -4.65
CA ALA A 266 14.27 2.70 -3.47
C ALA A 266 14.49 3.96 -2.62
N SER A 267 14.79 5.10 -3.23
CA SER A 267 14.92 6.38 -2.53
C SER A 267 13.64 6.75 -1.78
N MET A 268 12.49 6.68 -2.47
CA MET A 268 11.19 6.92 -1.85
C MET A 268 10.92 5.93 -0.71
N GLY A 269 11.33 4.66 -0.87
CA GLY A 269 11.22 3.62 0.14
C GLY A 269 12.06 3.90 1.40
N VAL A 270 13.28 4.37 1.23
CA VAL A 270 14.15 4.80 2.36
C VAL A 270 13.48 5.93 3.13
N GLY A 271 12.96 6.94 2.43
CA GLY A 271 12.18 8.01 3.06
C GLY A 271 10.97 7.49 3.81
N ALA A 272 10.23 6.53 3.25
CA ALA A 272 9.07 5.92 3.89
C ALA A 272 9.43 5.23 5.21
N ILE A 273 10.59 4.56 5.29
CA ILE A 273 11.09 3.96 6.54
C ILE A 273 11.36 5.06 7.59
N ILE A 274 12.06 6.13 7.20
CA ILE A 274 12.35 7.25 8.09
C ILE A 274 11.04 7.88 8.60
N GLY A 275 10.07 8.12 7.69
CA GLY A 275 8.76 8.64 8.04
C GLY A 275 8.00 7.73 9.01
N ALA A 276 8.05 6.41 8.81
CA ALA A 276 7.42 5.45 9.70
C ALA A 276 8.04 5.46 11.11
N LEU A 277 9.36 5.56 11.22
CA LEU A 277 10.07 5.66 12.51
C LEU A 277 9.71 6.95 13.25
N ILE A 278 9.68 8.10 12.54
CA ILE A 278 9.29 9.38 13.13
C ILE A 278 7.84 9.34 13.64
N ASN A 279 6.92 8.76 12.86
CA ASN A 279 5.52 8.64 13.27
C ASN A 279 5.33 7.66 14.42
N GLY A 280 6.10 6.57 14.47
CA GLY A 280 6.07 5.60 15.58
C GLY A 280 6.50 6.19 16.92
N ALA A 281 7.30 7.25 16.91
CA ALA A 281 7.71 7.98 18.12
C ALA A 281 6.67 9.01 18.59
N ARG A 282 5.62 9.30 17.80
CA ARG A 282 4.58 10.28 18.13
C ARG A 282 3.44 9.63 18.89
N SER A 283 3.03 10.25 20.00
CA SER A 283 1.92 9.79 20.83
C SER A 283 0.57 10.43 20.49
N THR A 284 0.55 11.53 19.74
CA THR A 284 -0.66 12.31 19.48
C THR A 284 -0.76 12.73 18.01
N VAL A 285 -2.00 12.74 17.50
CA VAL A 285 -2.32 13.26 16.18
C VAL A 285 -3.33 14.40 16.35
N THR A 286 -2.94 15.59 15.89
CA THR A 286 -3.79 16.77 15.92
C THR A 286 -4.29 17.13 14.53
N PRO A 287 -5.42 17.84 14.37
CA PRO A 287 -5.87 18.36 13.08
C PRO A 287 -4.81 19.18 12.36
N MET A 288 -4.01 19.97 13.10
CA MET A 288 -2.93 20.76 12.54
C MET A 288 -1.79 19.91 11.99
N LEU A 289 -1.46 18.79 12.64
CA LEU A 289 -0.47 17.83 12.12
C LEU A 289 -0.93 17.19 10.80
N LEU A 290 -2.21 16.85 10.70
CA LEU A 290 -2.79 16.26 9.49
C LEU A 290 -2.75 17.26 8.33
N VAL A 291 -3.16 18.50 8.54
CA VAL A 291 -3.09 19.59 7.55
C VAL A 291 -1.64 19.86 7.16
N GLY A 292 -0.74 19.98 8.15
CA GLY A 292 0.69 20.18 7.91
C GLY A 292 1.32 19.07 7.10
N ALA A 293 0.98 17.81 7.39
CA ALA A 293 1.49 16.65 6.63
C ALA A 293 1.03 16.69 5.16
N ALA A 294 -0.21 17.09 4.89
CA ALA A 294 -0.71 17.24 3.53
C ALA A 294 0.00 18.37 2.77
N ILE A 295 0.20 19.52 3.41
CA ILE A 295 0.92 20.65 2.80
C ILE A 295 2.38 20.28 2.53
N VAL A 296 3.06 19.65 3.50
CA VAL A 296 4.46 19.21 3.33
C VAL A 296 4.57 18.19 2.19
N PHE A 297 3.68 17.19 2.14
CA PHE A 297 3.63 16.25 1.03
C PHE A 297 3.45 17.00 -0.31
N GLY A 298 2.54 17.98 -0.35
CA GLY A 298 2.30 18.77 -1.56
C GLY A 298 3.51 19.58 -1.99
N ILE A 299 4.17 20.28 -1.07
CA ILE A 299 5.39 21.05 -1.36
C ILE A 299 6.52 20.13 -1.87
N LEU A 300 6.74 19.00 -1.21
CA LEU A 300 7.78 18.05 -1.61
C LEU A 300 7.47 17.41 -2.97
N SER A 301 6.20 17.18 -3.30
CA SER A 301 5.80 16.73 -4.64
C SER A 301 6.13 17.79 -5.71
N LEU A 302 5.92 19.07 -5.42
CA LEU A 302 6.30 20.16 -6.34
C LEU A 302 7.82 20.32 -6.47
N VAL A 303 8.56 20.13 -5.37
CA VAL A 303 10.03 20.12 -5.38
C VAL A 303 10.55 18.98 -6.25
N ALA A 304 10.01 17.77 -6.10
CA ALA A 304 10.35 16.64 -6.95
C ALA A 304 10.01 16.93 -8.42
N ALA A 305 8.82 17.45 -8.71
CA ALA A 305 8.46 17.85 -10.09
C ALA A 305 9.42 18.87 -10.71
N GLY A 306 10.03 19.73 -9.92
CA GLY A 306 11.00 20.74 -10.36
C GLY A 306 12.46 20.26 -10.45
N ALA A 307 12.77 19.02 -10.10
CA ALA A 307 14.14 18.50 -10.07
C ALA A 307 14.75 18.43 -11.50
N PRO A 308 15.81 19.18 -11.81
CA PRO A 308 16.35 19.23 -13.16
C PRO A 308 17.23 18.02 -13.53
N THR A 309 17.72 17.28 -12.54
CA THR A 309 18.59 16.12 -12.74
C THR A 309 18.11 14.90 -11.97
N LEU A 310 18.46 13.71 -12.44
CA LEU A 310 18.14 12.45 -11.78
C LEU A 310 18.66 12.40 -10.32
N ALA A 311 19.85 12.92 -10.07
CA ALA A 311 20.44 12.95 -8.72
C ALA A 311 19.59 13.78 -7.75
N LEU A 312 19.11 14.95 -8.19
CA LEU A 312 18.23 15.81 -7.38
C LEU A 312 16.85 15.20 -7.20
N GLU A 313 16.32 14.52 -8.23
CA GLU A 313 15.06 13.77 -8.12
C GLU A 313 15.17 12.66 -7.07
N ILE A 314 16.23 11.84 -7.11
CA ILE A 314 16.49 10.80 -6.11
C ILE A 314 16.55 11.41 -4.70
N VAL A 315 17.23 12.55 -4.53
CA VAL A 315 17.30 13.24 -3.23
C VAL A 315 15.94 13.79 -2.80
N ALA A 316 15.14 14.34 -3.71
CA ALA A 316 13.82 14.89 -3.43
C ALA A 316 12.77 13.82 -3.09
N LEU A 317 12.87 12.62 -3.68
CA LEU A 317 11.94 11.52 -3.42
C LEU A 317 12.07 10.92 -2.02
N ALA A 318 13.23 11.00 -1.38
CA ALA A 318 13.39 10.49 -0.02
C ALA A 318 12.50 11.25 1.00
N PRO A 319 12.57 12.59 1.14
CA PRO A 319 11.66 13.31 2.02
C PRO A 319 10.19 13.20 1.57
N LEU A 320 9.91 13.10 0.27
CA LEU A 320 8.56 12.86 -0.24
C LEU A 320 8.02 11.51 0.22
N GLY A 321 8.83 10.46 0.23
CA GLY A 321 8.47 9.15 0.78
C GLY A 321 8.14 9.21 2.27
N ALA A 322 8.91 9.97 3.05
CA ALA A 322 8.63 10.20 4.47
C ALA A 322 7.30 10.96 4.68
N ALA A 323 7.04 12.00 3.88
CA ALA A 323 5.78 12.75 3.93
C ALA A 323 4.57 11.91 3.53
N THR A 324 4.72 11.02 2.54
CA THR A 324 3.69 10.06 2.10
C THR A 324 3.23 9.18 3.26
N VAL A 325 4.17 8.56 3.97
CA VAL A 325 3.85 7.69 5.12
C VAL A 325 3.30 8.52 6.29
N THR A 326 3.85 9.72 6.52
CA THR A 326 3.38 10.60 7.60
C THR A 326 1.92 11.00 7.39
N LEU A 327 1.54 11.40 6.18
CA LEU A 327 0.16 11.77 5.89
C LEU A 327 -0.79 10.58 6.04
N ALA A 328 -0.45 9.42 5.45
CA ALA A 328 -1.26 8.22 5.56
C ALA A 328 -1.43 7.74 7.01
N ALA A 329 -0.35 7.75 7.79
CA ALA A 329 -0.38 7.39 9.21
C ALA A 329 -1.21 8.40 10.03
N SER A 330 -1.08 9.71 9.75
CA SER A 330 -1.85 10.75 10.45
C SER A 330 -3.35 10.61 10.19
N VAL A 331 -3.76 10.37 8.92
CA VAL A 331 -5.17 10.11 8.59
C VAL A 331 -5.67 8.85 9.30
N ASN A 332 -4.92 7.74 9.20
CA ASN A 332 -5.30 6.47 9.81
C ASN A 332 -5.48 6.59 11.32
N SER A 333 -4.52 7.21 12.02
CA SER A 333 -4.57 7.41 13.47
C SER A 333 -5.67 8.38 13.89
N SER A 334 -5.90 9.47 13.14
CA SER A 334 -6.99 10.41 13.39
C SER A 334 -8.34 9.70 13.35
N LEU A 335 -8.58 8.88 12.33
CA LEU A 335 -9.81 8.10 12.18
C LEU A 335 -10.01 7.09 13.33
N GLN A 336 -8.93 6.39 13.73
CA GLN A 336 -9.01 5.42 14.83
C GLN A 336 -9.30 6.09 16.17
N LEU A 337 -8.69 7.23 16.45
CA LEU A 337 -8.86 7.96 17.70
C LEU A 337 -10.23 8.64 17.80
N ALA A 338 -10.74 9.19 16.68
CA ALA A 338 -12.05 9.85 16.64
C ALA A 338 -13.23 8.87 16.56
N SER A 339 -12.98 7.59 16.27
CA SER A 339 -14.05 6.59 16.13
C SER A 339 -14.41 5.95 17.45
N GLU A 340 -15.72 5.84 17.73
CA GLU A 340 -16.22 5.00 18.82
C GLU A 340 -15.78 3.54 18.63
N PRO A 341 -15.48 2.81 19.72
CA PRO A 341 -15.01 1.42 19.63
C PRO A 341 -15.92 0.50 18.80
N SER A 342 -17.23 0.67 18.89
CA SER A 342 -18.26 -0.10 18.16
C SER A 342 -18.29 0.21 16.65
N MET A 343 -17.87 1.42 16.23
CA MET A 343 -17.90 1.90 14.85
C MET A 343 -16.52 1.89 14.17
N ARG A 344 -15.44 1.72 14.94
CA ARG A 344 -14.05 1.80 14.46
C ARG A 344 -13.78 0.88 13.27
N GLY A 345 -14.22 -0.37 13.32
CA GLY A 345 -14.05 -1.32 12.22
C GLY A 345 -14.74 -0.86 10.91
N ARG A 346 -15.92 -0.23 11.03
CA ARG A 346 -16.68 0.30 9.88
C ARG A 346 -15.99 1.52 9.26
N VAL A 347 -15.47 2.42 10.10
CA VAL A 347 -14.70 3.60 9.66
C VAL A 347 -13.40 3.17 8.97
N MET A 348 -12.68 2.19 9.52
CA MET A 348 -11.45 1.68 8.92
C MET A 348 -11.69 0.92 7.61
N ALA A 349 -12.84 0.27 7.45
CA ALA A 349 -13.24 -0.30 6.16
C ALA A 349 -13.46 0.79 5.10
N LEU A 350 -14.13 1.91 5.46
CA LEU A 350 -14.28 3.06 4.57
C LEU A 350 -12.93 3.71 4.22
N TYR A 351 -12.02 3.84 5.19
CA TYR A 351 -10.66 4.30 4.94
C TYR A 351 -9.94 3.41 3.91
N SER A 352 -10.03 2.10 4.06
CA SER A 352 -9.41 1.16 3.11
C SER A 352 -9.99 1.29 1.71
N ILE A 353 -11.31 1.47 1.58
CA ILE A 353 -11.97 1.72 0.30
C ILE A 353 -11.47 3.04 -0.33
N VAL A 354 -11.37 4.11 0.45
CA VAL A 354 -10.88 5.40 -0.03
C VAL A 354 -9.42 5.33 -0.41
N PHE A 355 -8.57 4.73 0.43
CA PHE A 355 -7.12 4.67 0.22
C PHE A 355 -6.72 3.78 -0.96
N LEU A 356 -7.25 2.57 -1.03
CA LEU A 356 -6.93 1.60 -2.10
C LEU A 356 -7.80 1.78 -3.34
N GLY A 357 -9.08 2.15 -3.14
CA GLY A 357 -10.05 2.35 -4.20
C GLY A 357 -9.85 3.64 -5.01
N SER A 358 -9.00 4.56 -4.55
CA SER A 358 -8.61 5.74 -5.32
C SER A 358 -7.62 5.41 -6.45
N THR A 359 -6.78 4.40 -6.27
CA THR A 359 -5.73 4.01 -7.23
C THR A 359 -6.27 3.58 -8.62
N PRO A 360 -7.37 2.81 -8.74
CA PRO A 360 -7.97 2.49 -10.04
C PRO A 360 -8.39 3.71 -10.88
N ILE A 361 -8.64 4.84 -10.24
CA ILE A 361 -8.96 6.11 -10.91
C ILE A 361 -7.69 6.92 -11.12
N GLY A 362 -6.90 7.06 -10.08
CA GLY A 362 -5.72 7.91 -10.06
C GLY A 362 -4.57 7.38 -10.93
N GLY A 363 -4.39 6.05 -10.99
CA GLY A 363 -3.36 5.41 -11.82
C GLY A 363 -3.50 5.74 -13.31
N PRO A 364 -4.64 5.45 -13.96
CA PRO A 364 -4.88 5.82 -15.35
C PRO A 364 -4.80 7.32 -15.62
N LEU A 365 -5.33 8.16 -14.71
CA LEU A 365 -5.25 9.60 -14.82
C LEU A 365 -3.80 10.09 -14.80
N SER A 366 -3.00 9.60 -13.85
CA SER A 366 -1.59 9.95 -13.75
C SER A 366 -0.78 9.43 -14.94
N GLY A 367 -1.07 8.22 -15.41
CA GLY A 367 -0.43 7.64 -16.59
C GLY A 367 -0.76 8.41 -17.87
N TRP A 368 -2.03 8.80 -18.05
CA TRP A 368 -2.47 9.62 -19.16
C TRP A 368 -1.82 11.01 -19.13
N LEU A 369 -1.82 11.68 -17.99
CA LEU A 369 -1.21 13.00 -17.82
C LEU A 369 0.29 12.95 -18.08
N SER A 370 0.97 11.92 -17.61
CA SER A 370 2.39 11.69 -17.84
C SER A 370 2.73 11.49 -19.32
N GLN A 371 1.85 10.84 -20.08
CA GLN A 371 2.03 10.63 -21.51
C GLN A 371 1.65 11.86 -22.35
N ALA A 372 0.56 12.56 -21.96
CA ALA A 372 0.03 13.68 -22.74
C ALA A 372 0.84 14.96 -22.57
N VAL A 373 1.50 15.14 -21.42
CA VAL A 373 2.25 16.36 -21.07
C VAL A 373 3.70 16.02 -20.71
N ASP A 374 3.90 15.47 -19.52
CA ASP A 374 5.18 15.06 -18.94
C ASP A 374 4.92 14.33 -17.61
N PRO A 375 5.71 13.33 -17.19
CA PRO A 375 5.57 12.68 -15.89
C PRO A 375 5.62 13.64 -14.69
N ARG A 376 6.34 14.75 -14.81
CA ARG A 376 6.37 15.82 -13.80
C ARG A 376 5.01 16.47 -13.58
N ALA A 377 4.16 16.54 -14.62
CA ALA A 377 2.81 17.08 -14.50
C ALA A 377 1.94 16.27 -13.50
N ALA A 378 2.16 14.95 -13.43
CA ALA A 378 1.48 14.10 -12.43
C ALA A 378 1.98 14.41 -11.00
N LEU A 379 3.25 14.72 -10.80
CA LEU A 379 3.79 15.18 -9.51
C LEU A 379 3.26 16.58 -9.14
N VAL A 380 3.13 17.49 -10.13
CA VAL A 380 2.50 18.81 -9.94
C VAL A 380 1.04 18.66 -9.53
N MET A 381 0.29 17.79 -10.22
CA MET A 381 -1.09 17.47 -9.87
C MET A 381 -1.19 16.96 -8.43
N ALA A 382 -0.31 16.04 -8.03
CA ALA A 382 -0.22 15.52 -6.66
C ALA A 382 0.04 16.62 -5.65
N GLY A 383 0.99 17.51 -5.95
CA GLY A 383 1.37 18.63 -5.11
C GLY A 383 0.24 19.63 -4.88
N ILE A 384 -0.39 20.07 -5.97
CA ILE A 384 -1.51 21.01 -5.92
C ILE A 384 -2.70 20.37 -5.18
N ALA A 385 -3.06 19.13 -5.50
CA ALA A 385 -4.16 18.43 -4.88
C ALA A 385 -3.98 18.29 -3.35
N ALA A 386 -2.77 18.00 -2.90
CA ALA A 386 -2.46 17.86 -1.48
C ALA A 386 -2.47 19.20 -0.74
N ILE A 387 -1.94 20.27 -1.33
CA ILE A 387 -1.99 21.62 -0.74
C ILE A 387 -3.44 22.10 -0.66
N VAL A 388 -4.18 22.01 -1.76
CA VAL A 388 -5.60 22.43 -1.80
C VAL A 388 -6.43 21.58 -0.84
N GLY A 389 -6.24 20.26 -0.84
CA GLY A 389 -6.92 19.35 0.09
C GLY A 389 -6.61 19.66 1.55
N GLY A 390 -5.35 19.97 1.87
CA GLY A 390 -4.91 20.37 3.20
C GLY A 390 -5.54 21.70 3.64
N LEU A 391 -5.58 22.71 2.77
CA LEU A 391 -6.23 24.00 3.04
C LEU A 391 -7.75 23.86 3.23
N LEU A 392 -8.41 23.06 2.40
CA LEU A 392 -9.84 22.77 2.55
C LEU A 392 -10.12 22.04 3.88
N ALA A 393 -9.28 21.07 4.24
CA ALA A 393 -9.39 20.39 5.54
C ALA A 393 -9.21 21.37 6.71
N ARG A 394 -8.26 22.30 6.61
CA ARG A 394 -8.08 23.35 7.63
C ARG A 394 -9.34 24.19 7.78
N ILE A 395 -9.87 24.74 6.67
CA ILE A 395 -11.09 25.55 6.68
C ILE A 395 -12.26 24.76 7.30
N ALA A 396 -12.37 23.46 6.96
CA ALA A 396 -13.42 22.61 7.51
C ALA A 396 -13.27 22.41 9.03
N PHE A 397 -12.05 22.16 9.53
CA PHE A 397 -11.79 22.05 10.97
C PHE A 397 -12.06 23.37 11.71
N ASP A 398 -11.63 24.51 11.16
CA ASP A 398 -11.86 25.83 11.76
C ASP A 398 -13.37 26.14 11.86
N ARG A 399 -14.17 25.80 10.85
CA ARG A 399 -15.64 25.93 10.88
C ARG A 399 -16.29 25.05 11.95
N VAL A 400 -15.83 23.80 12.09
CA VAL A 400 -16.34 22.87 13.11
C VAL A 400 -15.99 23.35 14.52
N ALA A 401 -14.82 23.95 14.72
CA ALA A 401 -14.42 24.51 16.00
C ALA A 401 -15.27 25.74 16.41
N GLN A 402 -15.89 26.45 15.46
CA GLN A 402 -16.75 27.61 15.71
C GLN A 402 -18.20 27.24 16.03
N ILE A 403 -18.62 25.97 15.85
CA ILE A 403 -19.97 25.50 16.21
C ILE A 403 -20.07 25.41 17.74
N PRO A 404 -21.01 26.17 18.37
CA PRO A 404 -21.18 26.12 19.81
C PRO A 404 -21.45 24.70 20.34
N PRO A 405 -20.96 24.34 21.53
CA PRO A 405 -21.15 22.98 22.09
C PRO A 405 -22.61 22.54 22.14
N ASP A 406 -23.51 23.48 22.39
CA ASP A 406 -24.95 23.21 22.53
C ASP A 406 -25.64 22.86 21.19
N ALA A 407 -25.10 23.34 20.05
CA ALA A 407 -25.60 23.00 18.72
C ALA A 407 -25.15 21.62 18.21
N LYS A 408 -24.21 20.97 18.92
CA LYS A 408 -23.73 19.61 18.56
C LYS A 408 -24.60 18.49 19.11
N LEU A 409 -25.59 18.81 19.95
CA LEU A 409 -26.43 17.84 20.71
C LEU A 409 -27.84 17.65 20.18
N GLU A 410 -28.25 18.36 19.12
CA GLU A 410 -29.57 18.10 18.52
C GLU A 410 -29.51 16.89 17.57
N PRO A 411 -30.18 15.76 17.94
CA PRO A 411 -30.35 14.63 17.02
C PRO A 411 -31.41 14.99 15.98
N ALA A 412 -30.99 15.13 14.72
CA ALA A 412 -31.90 15.20 13.58
C ALA A 412 -32.24 13.79 13.08
#